data_3d9d97c4d65cab7251b11869ecab99be
#
_entry.id   3d9d97c4d65cab7251b11869ecab99be
#
_cell.length_a   1.000
_cell.length_b   1.000
_cell.length_c   1.000
_cell.angle_alpha   90.00
_cell.angle_beta   90.00
_cell.angle_gamma   90.00
#
_symmetry.space_group_name_H-M   'P 1'
#
loop_
_entity.id
_entity.type
_entity.pdbx_description
1 polymer ?
#
loop_
_entity_poly.entity_id
_entity_poly.type
_entity_poly.pdbx_seq_one_letter_code
_entity_poly.pdbx_strand_id
1 'polypeptide(L)'
;LALSKGKHLVGLDIGSSSVKVVELKTTPKGLHQYHLVNLGMERLVPEAIVDGAIMDSGAVINAIHRVFDQNRVRVKSVATSLSGSSVIIRKISLPVMSDEELAESIHWEAEQYIPFAIEDVNLDYQVMERGSGDQATMDVILAAVKKDRINNYTSVITHAGRIPVVMDIDAFALQNAFEINYPDELDKVLALINVGASVTNITIFQQGTSVLWRDISFGGNQYTESIQKELNLSYEQAEELKKGGEVEGIPQESLLSILNSVSANIVREVQKTVDFFQAVSLDKLVISGGSAKIKGLDQFLSEKLNTPVEMFNPFRNISYSSREFDPDYLNEVAPIFGVAVGLALREVVP
;
A
#
# COMPACT_ATOMS: atom_id res chain seq x y z
N LEU A 1 -10.28 -26.06 23.16
CA LEU A 1 -10.90 -25.48 21.98
C LEU A 1 -9.82 -25.39 20.91
N ALA A 2 -9.91 -26.23 19.86
CA ALA A 2 -9.04 -26.15 18.71
C ALA A 2 -9.41 -24.85 17.98
N LEU A 3 -8.51 -23.87 17.98
CA LEU A 3 -8.59 -22.70 17.10
C LEU A 3 -8.65 -23.25 15.66
N SER A 4 -9.71 -22.94 14.94
CA SER A 4 -9.80 -23.25 13.52
C SER A 4 -8.60 -22.56 12.86
N LYS A 5 -7.71 -23.35 12.24
CA LYS A 5 -6.60 -22.78 11.47
C LYS A 5 -7.23 -21.92 10.38
N GLY A 6 -7.00 -20.61 10.45
CA GLY A 6 -7.39 -19.70 9.38
C GLY A 6 -6.91 -20.25 8.04
N LYS A 7 -7.66 -20.03 6.97
CA LYS A 7 -7.23 -20.47 5.63
C LYS A 7 -5.92 -19.75 5.30
N HIS A 8 -4.91 -20.54 4.93
CA HIS A 8 -3.63 -20.01 4.46
C HIS A 8 -3.84 -19.18 3.18
N LEU A 9 -3.39 -17.94 3.20
CA LEU A 9 -3.53 -16.97 2.12
C LEU A 9 -2.17 -16.58 1.55
N VAL A 10 -2.20 -16.18 0.29
CA VAL A 10 -1.08 -15.49 -0.37
C VAL A 10 -1.45 -14.02 -0.53
N GLY A 11 -0.57 -13.12 -0.14
CA GLY A 11 -0.70 -11.71 -0.45
C GLY A 11 -0.41 -11.49 -1.93
N LEU A 12 -1.39 -10.96 -2.66
CA LEU A 12 -1.32 -10.63 -4.08
C LEU A 12 -1.52 -9.12 -4.25
N ASP A 13 -0.43 -8.40 -4.41
CA ASP A 13 -0.43 -6.97 -4.72
C ASP A 13 -0.41 -6.76 -6.24
N ILE A 14 -1.48 -6.18 -6.80
CA ILE A 14 -1.61 -5.85 -8.21
C ILE A 14 -1.42 -4.34 -8.37
N GLY A 15 -0.17 -3.91 -8.45
CA GLY A 15 0.19 -2.51 -8.65
C GLY A 15 0.31 -2.12 -10.12
N SER A 16 0.38 -0.82 -10.41
CA SER A 16 0.38 -0.30 -11.80
C SER A 16 1.62 -0.67 -12.62
N SER A 17 2.76 -1.01 -11.99
CA SER A 17 4.00 -1.39 -12.69
C SER A 17 4.38 -2.86 -12.54
N SER A 18 3.81 -3.55 -11.57
CA SER A 18 4.16 -4.96 -11.29
C SER A 18 3.12 -5.64 -10.41
N VAL A 19 3.01 -6.96 -10.59
CA VAL A 19 2.27 -7.86 -9.71
C VAL A 19 3.26 -8.52 -8.75
N LYS A 20 2.93 -8.55 -7.47
CA LYS A 20 3.78 -9.12 -6.43
C LYS A 20 3.03 -10.18 -5.63
N VAL A 21 3.74 -11.21 -5.21
CA VAL A 21 3.20 -12.25 -4.33
C VAL A 21 4.10 -12.47 -3.14
N VAL A 22 3.48 -12.66 -1.97
CA VAL A 22 4.16 -13.05 -0.73
C VAL A 22 3.36 -14.16 -0.08
N GLU A 23 4.06 -15.23 0.30
CA GLU A 23 3.49 -16.33 1.09
C GLU A 23 4.19 -16.39 2.44
N LEU A 24 3.43 -16.24 3.51
CA LEU A 24 3.92 -16.34 4.89
C LEU A 24 3.31 -17.57 5.57
N LYS A 25 4.04 -18.17 6.50
CA LYS A 25 3.55 -19.19 7.41
C LYS A 25 3.69 -18.74 8.85
N THR A 26 2.69 -19.00 9.66
CA THR A 26 2.76 -18.83 11.12
C THR A 26 3.71 -19.86 11.74
N THR A 27 4.58 -19.40 12.63
CA THR A 27 5.52 -20.24 13.39
C THR A 27 5.11 -20.27 14.87
N PRO A 28 4.45 -21.35 15.35
CA PRO A 28 3.90 -21.41 16.71
C PRO A 28 4.95 -21.38 17.84
N LYS A 29 6.23 -21.59 17.52
CA LYS A 29 7.36 -21.67 18.47
C LYS A 29 8.61 -21.07 17.84
N GLY A 30 8.73 -19.76 17.79
CA GLY A 30 9.90 -19.08 17.27
C GLY A 30 10.04 -17.65 17.80
N LEU A 31 11.21 -17.06 17.58
CA LEU A 31 11.46 -15.65 17.89
C LEU A 31 10.56 -14.73 17.08
N HIS A 32 10.16 -15.19 15.88
CA HIS A 32 9.29 -14.46 14.95
C HIS A 32 8.00 -15.24 14.72
N GLN A 33 6.87 -14.53 14.73
CA GLN A 33 5.54 -15.13 14.55
C GLN A 33 5.33 -15.63 13.11
N TYR A 34 6.02 -15.05 12.13
CA TYR A 34 5.85 -15.35 10.71
C TYR A 34 7.17 -15.77 10.07
N HIS A 35 7.06 -16.63 9.05
CA HIS A 35 8.17 -17.12 8.24
C HIS A 35 7.85 -16.93 6.76
N LEU A 36 8.78 -16.30 6.01
CA LEU A 36 8.68 -16.12 4.57
C LEU A 36 8.88 -17.46 3.85
N VAL A 37 7.92 -17.84 3.01
CA VAL A 37 7.92 -19.09 2.24
C VAL A 37 8.17 -18.85 0.76
N ASN A 38 7.45 -17.86 0.19
CA ASN A 38 7.59 -17.48 -1.21
C ASN A 38 7.54 -15.95 -1.34
N LEU A 39 8.33 -15.45 -2.29
CA LEU A 39 8.40 -14.06 -2.70
C LEU A 39 8.54 -14.01 -4.21
N GLY A 40 7.74 -13.20 -4.88
CA GLY A 40 7.85 -13.04 -6.33
C GLY A 40 7.29 -11.72 -6.84
N MET A 41 7.85 -11.26 -7.96
CA MET A 41 7.41 -10.06 -8.65
C MET A 41 7.47 -10.27 -10.16
N GLU A 42 6.43 -9.84 -10.86
CA GLU A 42 6.36 -9.83 -12.33
C GLU A 42 6.00 -8.44 -12.81
N ARG A 43 6.74 -7.92 -13.78
CA ARG A 43 6.48 -6.58 -14.35
C ARG A 43 5.23 -6.59 -15.23
N LEU A 44 4.51 -5.49 -15.19
CA LEU A 44 3.43 -5.19 -16.13
C LEU A 44 3.95 -4.30 -17.27
N VAL A 45 3.34 -4.45 -18.44
CA VAL A 45 3.55 -3.50 -19.53
C VAL A 45 3.01 -2.12 -19.13
N PRO A 46 3.62 -1.03 -19.61
CA PRO A 46 3.11 0.31 -19.36
C PRO A 46 1.62 0.42 -19.69
N GLU A 47 0.89 1.22 -18.90
CA GLU A 47 -0.54 1.48 -19.08
C GLU A 47 -1.49 0.27 -18.94
N ALA A 48 -0.99 -0.92 -18.55
CA ALA A 48 -1.88 -2.04 -18.23
C ALA A 48 -2.83 -1.73 -17.07
N ILE A 49 -2.40 -0.87 -16.15
CA ILE A 49 -3.21 -0.33 -15.06
C ILE A 49 -2.94 1.19 -14.95
N VAL A 50 -3.99 1.99 -15.07
CA VAL A 50 -3.96 3.45 -14.97
C VAL A 50 -4.87 3.90 -13.83
N ASP A 51 -4.36 4.65 -12.86
CA ASP A 51 -5.09 5.11 -11.66
C ASP A 51 -5.88 3.98 -10.97
N GLY A 52 -5.26 2.79 -10.88
CA GLY A 52 -5.87 1.58 -10.35
C GLY A 52 -6.93 0.94 -11.27
N ALA A 53 -7.24 1.49 -12.45
CA ALA A 53 -8.11 0.87 -13.44
C ALA A 53 -7.33 -0.13 -14.30
N ILE A 54 -7.79 -1.37 -14.38
CA ILE A 54 -7.23 -2.38 -15.28
C ILE A 54 -7.66 -2.06 -16.70
N MET A 55 -6.70 -1.65 -17.55
CA MET A 55 -6.90 -1.33 -18.96
C MET A 55 -6.61 -2.54 -19.85
N ASP A 56 -5.63 -3.38 -19.47
CA ASP A 56 -5.31 -4.64 -20.15
C ASP A 56 -5.43 -5.82 -19.19
N SER A 57 -6.62 -6.41 -19.15
CA SER A 57 -6.90 -7.60 -18.31
C SER A 57 -6.03 -8.81 -18.70
N GLY A 58 -5.71 -8.96 -20.00
CA GLY A 58 -4.88 -10.05 -20.48
C GLY A 58 -3.44 -9.96 -19.95
N ALA A 59 -2.85 -8.76 -19.97
CA ALA A 59 -1.52 -8.53 -19.40
C ALA A 59 -1.48 -8.82 -17.90
N VAL A 60 -2.50 -8.38 -17.15
CA VAL A 60 -2.60 -8.61 -15.70
C VAL A 60 -2.77 -10.10 -15.38
N ILE A 61 -3.69 -10.81 -16.08
CA ILE A 61 -3.89 -12.25 -15.93
C ILE A 61 -2.59 -13.01 -16.18
N ASN A 62 -1.88 -12.69 -17.27
CA ASN A 62 -0.63 -13.33 -17.61
C ASN A 62 0.46 -13.07 -16.57
N ALA A 63 0.54 -11.87 -16.03
CA ALA A 63 1.49 -11.52 -14.98
C ALA A 63 1.22 -12.29 -13.68
N ILE A 64 -0.07 -12.42 -13.30
CA ILE A 64 -0.47 -13.24 -12.15
C ILE A 64 -0.07 -14.71 -12.38
N HIS A 65 -0.34 -15.29 -13.55
CA HIS A 65 0.09 -16.64 -13.87
C HIS A 65 1.60 -16.80 -13.73
N ARG A 66 2.38 -15.92 -14.38
CA ARG A 66 3.85 -16.02 -14.37
C ARG A 66 4.43 -15.91 -12.96
N VAL A 67 3.99 -14.93 -12.14
CA VAL A 67 4.56 -14.76 -10.81
C VAL A 67 4.28 -15.93 -9.89
N PHE A 68 3.12 -16.58 -10.00
CA PHE A 68 2.81 -17.79 -9.23
C PHE A 68 3.59 -19.01 -9.71
N ASP A 69 3.69 -19.21 -11.01
CA ASP A 69 4.34 -20.39 -11.60
C ASP A 69 5.87 -20.33 -11.41
N GLN A 70 6.50 -19.19 -11.67
CA GLN A 70 7.94 -19.00 -11.50
C GLN A 70 8.38 -19.19 -10.04
N ASN A 71 7.57 -18.75 -9.09
CA ASN A 71 7.85 -18.88 -7.66
C ASN A 71 7.21 -20.11 -7.03
N ARG A 72 6.63 -21.02 -7.84
CA ARG A 72 6.04 -22.30 -7.40
C ARG A 72 4.99 -22.15 -6.30
N VAL A 73 4.27 -21.03 -6.26
CA VAL A 73 3.21 -20.76 -5.29
C VAL A 73 1.99 -21.62 -5.62
N ARG A 74 1.66 -22.57 -4.75
CA ARG A 74 0.58 -23.56 -5.00
C ARG A 74 -0.75 -23.14 -4.35
N VAL A 75 -0.72 -22.27 -3.37
CA VAL A 75 -1.90 -21.76 -2.68
C VAL A 75 -2.75 -20.96 -3.67
N LYS A 76 -4.04 -21.28 -3.76
CA LYS A 76 -4.97 -20.61 -4.68
C LYS A 76 -5.69 -19.41 -4.04
N SER A 77 -5.91 -19.48 -2.72
CA SER A 77 -6.59 -18.41 -1.99
C SER A 77 -5.68 -17.21 -1.81
N VAL A 78 -6.14 -16.04 -2.23
CA VAL A 78 -5.36 -14.81 -2.18
C VAL A 78 -6.09 -13.72 -1.40
N ALA A 79 -5.32 -12.90 -0.69
CA ALA A 79 -5.71 -11.56 -0.25
C ALA A 79 -5.14 -10.56 -1.24
N THR A 80 -5.96 -9.62 -1.69
CA THR A 80 -5.55 -8.52 -2.57
C THR A 80 -6.08 -7.21 -2.06
N SER A 81 -5.65 -6.09 -2.63
CA SER A 81 -6.07 -4.76 -2.20
C SER A 81 -6.33 -3.83 -3.38
N LEU A 82 -6.96 -2.70 -3.06
CA LEU A 82 -7.27 -1.61 -3.95
C LEU A 82 -6.77 -0.29 -3.36
N SER A 83 -6.50 0.68 -4.24
CA SER A 83 -6.12 2.05 -3.86
C SER A 83 -6.56 3.06 -4.92
N GLY A 84 -6.26 4.33 -4.66
CA GLY A 84 -6.53 5.43 -5.59
C GLY A 84 -7.96 5.97 -5.50
N SER A 85 -8.39 6.65 -6.56
CA SER A 85 -9.63 7.45 -6.59
C SER A 85 -10.94 6.68 -6.38
N SER A 86 -10.90 5.35 -6.47
CA SER A 86 -12.07 4.47 -6.24
C SER A 86 -12.23 4.02 -4.79
N VAL A 87 -11.28 4.38 -3.93
CA VAL A 87 -11.26 4.04 -2.50
C VAL A 87 -11.43 5.30 -1.67
N ILE A 88 -12.34 5.26 -0.71
CA ILE A 88 -12.57 6.35 0.25
C ILE A 88 -12.41 5.77 1.65
N ILE A 89 -11.56 6.39 2.46
CA ILE A 89 -11.43 6.11 3.88
C ILE A 89 -11.77 7.41 4.62
N ARG A 90 -12.65 7.33 5.62
CA ARG A 90 -13.04 8.47 6.46
C ARG A 90 -13.14 8.04 7.92
N LYS A 91 -12.58 8.85 8.79
CA LYS A 91 -12.90 8.80 10.20
C LYS A 91 -14.06 9.76 10.44
N ILE A 92 -15.14 9.25 11.01
CA ILE A 92 -16.34 10.02 11.37
C ILE A 92 -16.65 9.85 12.85
N SER A 93 -17.26 10.86 13.44
CA SER A 93 -17.72 10.78 14.83
C SER A 93 -19.24 10.80 14.86
N LEU A 94 -19.82 9.77 15.46
CA LEU A 94 -21.27 9.56 15.59
C LEU A 94 -21.69 9.57 17.05
N PRO A 95 -22.96 9.84 17.38
CA PRO A 95 -23.47 9.57 18.73
C PRO A 95 -23.24 8.10 19.11
N VAL A 96 -22.97 7.85 20.39
CA VAL A 96 -22.82 6.45 20.85
C VAL A 96 -24.14 5.69 20.68
N MET A 97 -24.06 4.55 20.03
CA MET A 97 -25.18 3.63 19.77
C MET A 97 -24.70 2.17 19.88
N SER A 98 -25.60 1.23 19.90
CA SER A 98 -25.28 -0.21 19.86
C SER A 98 -24.73 -0.63 18.50
N ASP A 99 -24.14 -1.84 18.42
CA ASP A 99 -23.64 -2.38 17.16
C ASP A 99 -24.78 -2.64 16.17
N GLU A 100 -25.95 -3.04 16.67
CA GLU A 100 -27.16 -3.26 15.88
C GLU A 100 -27.68 -1.95 15.29
N GLU A 101 -27.80 -0.90 16.09
CA GLU A 101 -28.22 0.44 15.64
C GLU A 101 -27.26 1.02 14.62
N LEU A 102 -25.93 0.84 14.85
CA LEU A 102 -24.92 1.28 13.90
C LEU A 102 -25.04 0.53 12.57
N ALA A 103 -25.22 -0.78 12.59
CA ALA A 103 -25.35 -1.58 11.38
C ALA A 103 -26.58 -1.16 10.53
N GLU A 104 -27.66 -0.72 11.16
CA GLU A 104 -28.86 -0.23 10.47
C GLU A 104 -28.69 1.19 9.93
N SER A 105 -27.95 2.07 10.63
CA SER A 105 -27.83 3.49 10.28
C SER A 105 -26.60 3.83 9.43
N ILE A 106 -25.56 3.01 9.45
CA ILE A 106 -24.25 3.35 8.88
C ILE A 106 -24.30 3.73 7.39
N HIS A 107 -25.21 3.13 6.60
CA HIS A 107 -25.35 3.47 5.19
C HIS A 107 -25.85 4.91 4.99
N TRP A 108 -26.81 5.35 5.80
CA TRP A 108 -27.32 6.73 5.79
C TRP A 108 -26.28 7.74 6.27
N GLU A 109 -25.56 7.39 7.33
CA GLU A 109 -24.48 8.22 7.84
C GLU A 109 -23.35 8.36 6.80
N ALA A 110 -23.00 7.28 6.10
CA ALA A 110 -21.95 7.26 5.11
C ALA A 110 -22.25 8.14 3.87
N GLU A 111 -23.50 8.32 3.47
CA GLU A 111 -23.88 9.13 2.31
C GLU A 111 -23.35 10.58 2.40
N GLN A 112 -23.19 11.12 3.61
CA GLN A 112 -22.69 12.47 3.82
C GLN A 112 -21.20 12.63 3.57
N TYR A 113 -20.44 11.52 3.60
CA TYR A 113 -18.98 11.50 3.55
C TYR A 113 -18.43 10.85 2.30
N ILE A 114 -19.24 10.10 1.56
CA ILE A 114 -18.82 9.34 0.38
C ILE A 114 -19.31 10.08 -0.87
N PRO A 115 -18.42 10.49 -1.80
CA PRO A 115 -18.79 11.25 -3.00
C PRO A 115 -19.32 10.36 -4.13
N PHE A 116 -19.82 9.18 -3.82
CA PHE A 116 -20.41 8.20 -4.74
C PHE A 116 -21.80 7.81 -4.27
N ALA A 117 -22.64 7.34 -5.18
CA ALA A 117 -23.90 6.75 -4.80
C ALA A 117 -23.63 5.50 -3.93
N ILE A 118 -24.37 5.37 -2.81
CA ILE A 118 -24.11 4.30 -1.83
C ILE A 118 -24.35 2.90 -2.42
N GLU A 119 -25.25 2.81 -3.38
CA GLU A 119 -25.54 1.58 -4.15
C GLU A 119 -24.38 1.16 -5.07
N ASP A 120 -23.47 2.07 -5.44
CA ASP A 120 -22.34 1.81 -6.32
C ASP A 120 -21.07 1.41 -5.56
N VAL A 121 -21.09 1.43 -4.24
CA VAL A 121 -19.95 1.08 -3.41
C VAL A 121 -20.21 -0.12 -2.51
N ASN A 122 -19.14 -0.85 -2.19
CA ASN A 122 -19.10 -1.70 -1.01
C ASN A 122 -18.61 -0.86 0.15
N LEU A 123 -19.38 -0.85 1.23
CA LEU A 123 -19.08 -0.15 2.46
C LEU A 123 -18.69 -1.16 3.54
N ASP A 124 -17.61 -0.86 4.26
CA ASP A 124 -17.23 -1.53 5.50
C ASP A 124 -16.90 -0.48 6.56
N TYR A 125 -16.96 -0.85 7.84
CA TYR A 125 -16.70 0.08 8.93
C TYR A 125 -16.10 -0.62 10.15
N GLN A 126 -15.39 0.16 10.93
CA GLN A 126 -14.82 -0.30 12.20
C GLN A 126 -14.97 0.79 13.27
N VAL A 127 -15.54 0.41 14.42
CA VAL A 127 -15.58 1.28 15.60
C VAL A 127 -14.18 1.32 16.21
N MET A 128 -13.63 2.52 16.39
CA MET A 128 -12.30 2.74 16.97
C MET A 128 -12.38 2.97 18.47
N GLU A 129 -13.25 3.90 18.87
CA GLU A 129 -13.39 4.31 20.25
C GLU A 129 -14.85 4.67 20.54
N ARG A 130 -15.30 4.38 21.76
CA ARG A 130 -16.61 4.79 22.27
C ARG A 130 -16.41 5.65 23.51
N GLY A 131 -16.86 6.88 23.43
CA GLY A 131 -16.92 7.77 24.58
C GLY A 131 -17.94 7.32 25.63
N SER A 132 -17.93 7.96 26.79
CA SER A 132 -18.87 7.69 27.89
C SER A 132 -19.54 8.98 28.36
N GLY A 133 -20.82 8.92 28.73
CA GLY A 133 -21.64 10.06 29.22
C GLY A 133 -22.74 10.46 28.23
N ASP A 134 -23.61 11.38 28.67
CA ASP A 134 -24.86 11.75 27.95
C ASP A 134 -24.69 12.42 26.57
N GLN A 135 -23.49 12.94 26.27
CA GLN A 135 -23.14 13.52 24.95
C GLN A 135 -21.96 12.81 24.34
N ALA A 136 -21.77 11.53 24.70
CA ALA A 136 -20.65 10.75 24.19
C ALA A 136 -20.77 10.50 22.69
N THR A 137 -19.63 10.60 22.00
CA THR A 137 -19.48 10.23 20.59
C THR A 137 -18.64 8.95 20.47
N MET A 138 -18.82 8.23 19.39
CA MET A 138 -17.96 7.14 19.00
C MET A 138 -17.28 7.46 17.67
N ASP A 139 -16.02 7.11 17.56
CA ASP A 139 -15.24 7.26 16.34
C ASP A 139 -15.34 5.99 15.51
N VAL A 140 -15.69 6.15 14.25
CA VAL A 140 -15.87 5.05 13.29
C VAL A 140 -15.02 5.34 12.05
N ILE A 141 -14.23 4.35 11.62
CA ILE A 141 -13.61 4.37 10.30
C ILE A 141 -14.60 3.79 9.30
N LEU A 142 -14.89 4.55 8.25
CA LEU A 142 -15.63 4.09 7.07
C LEU A 142 -14.65 3.79 5.95
N ALA A 143 -14.82 2.66 5.28
CA ALA A 143 -14.10 2.30 4.07
C ALA A 143 -15.12 2.00 2.96
N ALA A 144 -15.06 2.75 1.87
CA ALA A 144 -15.95 2.57 0.72
C ALA A 144 -15.13 2.37 -0.56
N VAL A 145 -15.48 1.34 -1.33
CA VAL A 145 -14.82 1.01 -2.59
C VAL A 145 -15.85 0.79 -3.68
N LYS A 146 -15.62 1.35 -4.87
CA LYS A 146 -16.51 1.16 -6.01
C LYS A 146 -16.65 -0.30 -6.40
N LYS A 147 -17.89 -0.78 -6.53
CA LYS A 147 -18.25 -2.18 -6.88
C LYS A 147 -17.64 -2.62 -8.21
N ASP A 148 -17.64 -1.73 -9.21
CA ASP A 148 -17.07 -2.02 -10.53
C ASP A 148 -15.56 -2.32 -10.42
N ARG A 149 -14.83 -1.60 -9.55
CA ARG A 149 -13.43 -1.82 -9.31
C ARG A 149 -13.17 -3.19 -8.67
N ILE A 150 -13.91 -3.51 -7.62
CA ILE A 150 -13.85 -4.82 -6.96
C ILE A 150 -14.13 -5.95 -7.96
N ASN A 151 -15.16 -5.80 -8.78
CA ASN A 151 -15.55 -6.80 -9.77
C ASN A 151 -14.45 -7.01 -10.83
N ASN A 152 -13.82 -5.94 -11.30
CA ASN A 152 -12.75 -6.02 -12.28
C ASN A 152 -11.54 -6.78 -11.73
N TYR A 153 -11.09 -6.47 -10.51
CA TYR A 153 -9.98 -7.17 -9.86
C TYR A 153 -10.33 -8.63 -9.55
N THR A 154 -11.51 -8.88 -9.02
CA THR A 154 -12.02 -10.24 -8.77
C THR A 154 -12.04 -11.07 -10.06
N SER A 155 -12.49 -10.48 -11.17
CA SER A 155 -12.54 -11.13 -12.47
C SER A 155 -11.15 -11.55 -12.97
N VAL A 156 -10.17 -10.64 -13.00
CA VAL A 156 -8.81 -10.98 -13.48
C VAL A 156 -8.13 -12.01 -12.60
N ILE A 157 -8.29 -11.93 -11.28
CA ILE A 157 -7.73 -12.90 -10.33
C ILE A 157 -8.35 -14.28 -10.55
N THR A 158 -9.67 -14.34 -10.75
CA THR A 158 -10.39 -15.59 -11.00
C THR A 158 -9.99 -16.20 -12.34
N HIS A 159 -9.87 -15.39 -13.40
CA HIS A 159 -9.40 -15.86 -14.71
C HIS A 159 -7.93 -16.31 -14.68
N ALA A 160 -7.13 -15.77 -13.77
CA ALA A 160 -5.78 -16.27 -13.49
C ALA A 160 -5.77 -17.55 -12.62
N GLY A 161 -6.92 -18.21 -12.39
CA GLY A 161 -7.05 -19.46 -11.64
C GLY A 161 -6.79 -19.32 -10.14
N ARG A 162 -6.94 -18.11 -9.58
CA ARG A 162 -6.82 -17.81 -8.15
C ARG A 162 -8.18 -17.49 -7.57
N ILE A 163 -8.30 -17.56 -6.24
CA ILE A 163 -9.55 -17.35 -5.51
C ILE A 163 -9.36 -16.14 -4.60
N PRO A 164 -9.88 -14.97 -4.97
CA PRO A 164 -9.83 -13.79 -4.09
C PRO A 164 -10.77 -14.00 -2.91
N VAL A 165 -10.22 -14.12 -1.71
CA VAL A 165 -10.98 -14.35 -0.48
C VAL A 165 -10.99 -13.14 0.45
N VAL A 166 -10.02 -12.24 0.26
CA VAL A 166 -9.95 -10.95 0.95
C VAL A 166 -9.69 -9.87 -0.09
N MET A 167 -10.50 -8.81 -0.05
CA MET A 167 -10.28 -7.56 -0.76
C MET A 167 -10.03 -6.47 0.28
N ASP A 168 -8.81 -6.00 0.36
CA ASP A 168 -8.34 -5.01 1.33
C ASP A 168 -8.12 -3.64 0.67
N ILE A 169 -7.55 -2.71 1.42
CA ILE A 169 -7.08 -1.41 0.94
C ILE A 169 -5.56 -1.35 1.17
N ASP A 170 -4.79 -0.81 0.19
CA ASP A 170 -3.33 -0.74 0.25
C ASP A 170 -2.83 -0.11 1.56
N ALA A 171 -3.47 0.97 2.01
CA ALA A 171 -3.11 1.66 3.24
C ALA A 171 -3.24 0.76 4.48
N PHE A 172 -4.30 -0.06 4.56
CA PHE A 172 -4.51 -0.98 5.68
C PHE A 172 -3.57 -2.19 5.60
N ALA A 173 -3.34 -2.71 4.41
CA ALA A 173 -2.35 -3.78 4.21
C ALA A 173 -0.96 -3.31 4.65
N LEU A 174 -0.54 -2.12 4.22
CA LEU A 174 0.75 -1.55 4.60
C LEU A 174 0.85 -1.28 6.11
N GLN A 175 -0.25 -0.82 6.73
CA GLN A 175 -0.36 -0.66 8.18
C GLN A 175 -0.11 -1.98 8.90
N ASN A 176 -0.77 -3.07 8.49
CA ASN A 176 -0.57 -4.39 9.10
C ASN A 176 0.90 -4.85 9.01
N ALA A 177 1.54 -4.62 7.86
CA ALA A 177 2.96 -4.91 7.70
C ALA A 177 3.83 -4.05 8.62
N PHE A 178 3.49 -2.77 8.81
CA PHE A 178 4.20 -1.87 9.70
C PHE A 178 4.09 -2.29 11.17
N GLU A 179 2.89 -2.54 11.64
CA GLU A 179 2.62 -2.93 13.04
C GLU A 179 3.41 -4.19 13.46
N ILE A 180 3.48 -5.19 12.59
CA ILE A 180 4.22 -6.43 12.85
C ILE A 180 5.74 -6.21 12.84
N ASN A 181 6.25 -5.35 11.97
CA ASN A 181 7.68 -5.20 11.76
C ASN A 181 8.31 -4.07 12.59
N TYR A 182 7.50 -3.14 13.11
CA TYR A 182 7.96 -1.97 13.87
C TYR A 182 7.17 -1.78 15.18
N PRO A 183 7.02 -2.83 16.02
CA PRO A 183 6.25 -2.74 17.26
C PRO A 183 6.78 -1.68 18.22
N ASP A 184 8.10 -1.40 18.17
CA ASP A 184 8.77 -0.41 19.01
C ASP A 184 8.52 1.05 18.58
N GLU A 185 7.84 1.26 17.45
CA GLU A 185 7.61 2.58 16.88
C GLU A 185 6.12 3.01 16.94
N LEU A 186 5.26 2.16 17.51
CA LEU A 186 3.81 2.41 17.51
C LEU A 186 3.37 3.56 18.41
N ASP A 187 4.18 3.98 19.35
CA ASP A 187 3.92 5.13 20.24
C ASP A 187 4.26 6.48 19.60
N LYS A 188 4.94 6.47 18.46
CA LYS A 188 5.37 7.68 17.74
C LYS A 188 4.28 8.25 16.83
N VAL A 189 4.44 9.53 16.51
CA VAL A 189 3.69 10.17 15.42
C VAL A 189 4.50 10.06 14.14
N LEU A 190 4.01 9.26 13.19
CA LEU A 190 4.74 9.05 11.95
C LEU A 190 3.83 9.10 10.72
N ALA A 191 4.43 9.41 9.58
CA ALA A 191 3.78 9.26 8.28
C ALA A 191 4.36 8.05 7.55
N LEU A 192 3.49 7.09 7.23
CA LEU A 192 3.81 5.96 6.37
C LEU A 192 3.40 6.31 4.94
N ILE A 193 4.38 6.38 4.04
CA ILE A 193 4.20 6.88 2.67
C ILE A 193 4.58 5.78 1.69
N ASN A 194 3.61 5.27 0.94
CA ASN A 194 3.84 4.27 -0.10
C ASN A 194 3.86 4.95 -1.47
N VAL A 195 5.05 5.15 -2.04
CA VAL A 195 5.22 5.77 -3.35
C VAL A 195 5.19 4.68 -4.43
N GLY A 196 4.00 4.46 -5.01
CA GLY A 196 3.79 3.52 -6.10
C GLY A 196 4.20 4.09 -7.46
N ALA A 197 3.78 3.41 -8.53
CA ALA A 197 4.02 3.91 -9.91
C ALA A 197 3.01 5.01 -10.29
N SER A 198 1.73 4.85 -9.97
CA SER A 198 0.66 5.82 -10.32
C SER A 198 0.03 6.49 -9.10
N VAL A 199 0.08 5.86 -7.93
CA VAL A 199 -0.58 6.33 -6.71
C VAL A 199 0.43 6.37 -5.58
N THR A 200 0.35 7.41 -4.76
CA THR A 200 1.04 7.49 -3.46
C THR A 200 -0.01 7.49 -2.35
N ASN A 201 0.13 6.55 -1.41
CA ASN A 201 -0.70 6.49 -0.22
C ASN A 201 0.05 7.16 0.94
N ILE A 202 -0.63 8.01 1.69
CA ILE A 202 -0.10 8.66 2.89
C ILE A 202 -1.01 8.27 4.06
N THR A 203 -0.44 7.66 5.08
CA THR A 203 -1.13 7.30 6.33
C THR A 203 -0.42 7.95 7.49
N ILE A 204 -1.14 8.70 8.33
CA ILE A 204 -0.60 9.26 9.57
C ILE A 204 -0.96 8.33 10.72
N PHE A 205 0.06 7.96 11.47
CA PHE A 205 -0.05 7.19 12.71
C PHE A 205 0.16 8.09 13.92
N GLN A 206 -0.64 7.85 14.95
CA GLN A 206 -0.49 8.45 16.26
C GLN A 206 -0.89 7.44 17.32
N GLN A 207 0.01 7.17 18.27
CA GLN A 207 -0.25 6.25 19.39
C GLN A 207 -0.77 4.86 18.95
N GLY A 208 -0.11 4.28 17.95
CA GLY A 208 -0.45 2.94 17.43
C GLY A 208 -1.71 2.88 16.58
N THR A 209 -2.33 4.00 16.29
CA THR A 209 -3.57 4.06 15.51
C THR A 209 -3.40 4.94 14.29
N SER A 210 -3.90 4.50 13.14
CA SER A 210 -3.99 5.36 11.96
C SER A 210 -5.11 6.37 12.13
N VAL A 211 -4.80 7.64 11.92
CA VAL A 211 -5.71 8.76 12.16
C VAL A 211 -6.10 9.53 10.90
N LEU A 212 -5.31 9.36 9.83
CA LEU A 212 -5.57 9.99 8.54
C LEU A 212 -5.04 9.11 7.40
N TRP A 213 -5.82 9.01 6.34
CA TRP A 213 -5.47 8.31 5.09
C TRP A 213 -5.71 9.22 3.91
N ARG A 214 -4.78 9.25 2.98
CA ARG A 214 -4.90 10.03 1.76
C ARG A 214 -4.19 9.34 0.62
N ASP A 215 -4.90 9.12 -0.47
CA ASP A 215 -4.35 8.68 -1.74
C ASP A 215 -4.20 9.89 -2.67
N ILE A 216 -3.08 9.97 -3.36
CA ILE A 216 -2.82 10.96 -4.39
C ILE A 216 -2.46 10.28 -5.71
N SER A 217 -3.05 10.74 -6.81
CA SER A 217 -2.76 10.24 -8.17
C SER A 217 -1.41 10.82 -8.65
N PHE A 218 -0.35 10.39 -7.98
CA PHE A 218 1.03 10.77 -8.22
C PHE A 218 1.94 9.62 -7.84
N GLY A 219 2.99 9.36 -8.63
CA GLY A 219 3.95 8.29 -8.32
C GLY A 219 5.13 8.29 -9.29
N GLY A 220 5.74 7.14 -9.46
CA GLY A 220 6.94 6.95 -10.28
C GLY A 220 6.79 7.28 -11.76
N ASN A 221 5.57 7.20 -12.30
CA ASN A 221 5.31 7.51 -13.72
C ASN A 221 5.59 8.98 -14.03
N GLN A 222 5.27 9.91 -13.13
CA GLN A 222 5.57 11.34 -13.31
C GLN A 222 7.07 11.63 -13.42
N TYR A 223 7.91 10.85 -12.73
CA TYR A 223 9.36 10.95 -12.90
C TYR A 223 9.77 10.48 -14.31
N THR A 224 9.26 9.33 -14.76
CA THR A 224 9.56 8.80 -16.09
C THR A 224 9.13 9.78 -17.17
N GLU A 225 7.91 10.31 -17.09
CA GLU A 225 7.37 11.31 -18.04
C GLU A 225 8.20 12.59 -18.05
N SER A 226 8.62 13.11 -16.88
CA SER A 226 9.45 14.31 -16.80
C SER A 226 10.84 14.07 -17.40
N ILE A 227 11.47 12.92 -17.13
CA ILE A 227 12.75 12.54 -17.72
C ILE A 227 12.63 12.43 -19.23
N GLN A 228 11.62 11.74 -19.75
CA GLN A 228 11.37 11.64 -21.20
C GLN A 228 11.24 13.00 -21.86
N LYS A 229 10.42 13.87 -21.27
CA LYS A 229 10.10 15.18 -21.82
C LYS A 229 11.30 16.14 -21.80
N GLU A 230 12.01 16.21 -20.67
CA GLU A 230 13.07 17.20 -20.48
C GLU A 230 14.38 16.77 -21.14
N LEU A 231 14.65 15.47 -21.24
CA LEU A 231 15.87 14.93 -21.86
C LEU A 231 15.63 14.33 -23.26
N ASN A 232 14.39 14.35 -23.77
CA ASN A 232 13.99 13.78 -25.06
C ASN A 232 14.42 12.30 -25.22
N LEU A 233 14.10 11.48 -24.21
CA LEU A 233 14.47 10.07 -24.13
C LEU A 233 13.29 9.13 -24.37
N SER A 234 13.59 7.86 -24.73
CA SER A 234 12.58 6.81 -24.75
C SER A 234 12.11 6.46 -23.34
N TYR A 235 10.96 5.75 -23.25
CA TYR A 235 10.46 5.26 -21.97
C TYR A 235 11.49 4.38 -21.24
N GLU A 236 12.14 3.47 -21.98
CA GLU A 236 13.13 2.53 -21.43
C GLU A 236 14.35 3.26 -20.88
N GLN A 237 14.85 4.26 -21.62
CA GLN A 237 15.97 5.09 -21.18
C GLN A 237 15.62 5.92 -19.94
N ALA A 238 14.42 6.49 -19.90
CA ALA A 238 13.94 7.24 -18.75
C ALA A 238 13.77 6.36 -17.50
N GLU A 239 13.23 5.13 -17.68
CA GLU A 239 13.12 4.14 -16.60
C GLU A 239 14.49 3.68 -16.10
N GLU A 240 15.47 3.52 -17.00
CA GLU A 240 16.86 3.17 -16.62
C GLU A 240 17.46 4.27 -15.74
N LEU A 241 17.39 5.54 -16.19
CA LEU A 241 17.88 6.68 -15.40
C LEU A 241 17.18 6.83 -14.05
N LYS A 242 15.85 6.69 -14.04
CA LYS A 242 15.04 6.76 -12.81
C LYS A 242 15.47 5.72 -11.77
N LYS A 243 15.89 4.54 -12.22
CA LYS A 243 16.37 3.44 -11.36
C LYS A 243 17.85 3.56 -10.95
N GLY A 244 18.50 4.64 -11.36
CA GLY A 244 19.90 4.90 -11.03
C GLY A 244 20.90 4.33 -12.04
N GLY A 245 20.44 3.84 -13.18
CA GLY A 245 21.26 3.48 -14.31
C GLY A 245 21.86 4.70 -15.03
N GLU A 246 22.63 4.45 -16.09
CA GLU A 246 23.30 5.48 -16.87
C GLU A 246 22.85 5.44 -18.35
N VAL A 247 22.67 6.60 -18.94
CA VAL A 247 22.44 6.76 -20.37
C VAL A 247 23.50 7.72 -20.92
N GLU A 248 24.15 7.31 -22.00
CA GLU A 248 25.26 8.06 -22.59
C GLU A 248 24.82 9.49 -22.96
N GLY A 249 25.65 10.47 -22.63
CA GLY A 249 25.44 11.89 -22.94
C GLY A 249 24.49 12.62 -21.97
N ILE A 250 23.97 11.98 -20.94
CA ILE A 250 23.10 12.62 -19.95
C ILE A 250 23.88 13.00 -18.68
N PRO A 251 24.02 14.31 -18.37
CA PRO A 251 24.68 14.76 -17.15
C PRO A 251 23.85 14.38 -15.92
N GLN A 252 24.49 13.86 -14.88
CA GLN A 252 23.84 13.50 -13.61
C GLN A 252 23.17 14.69 -12.92
N GLU A 253 23.75 15.90 -13.07
CA GLU A 253 23.19 17.12 -12.48
C GLU A 253 21.82 17.48 -13.10
N SER A 254 21.70 17.32 -14.42
CA SER A 254 20.42 17.53 -15.12
C SER A 254 19.35 16.54 -14.66
N LEU A 255 19.71 15.25 -14.51
CA LEU A 255 18.83 14.24 -13.98
C LEU A 255 18.39 14.55 -12.55
N LEU A 256 19.31 14.90 -11.66
CA LEU A 256 19.00 15.25 -10.27
C LEU A 256 18.06 16.45 -10.17
N SER A 257 18.25 17.47 -11.03
CA SER A 257 17.36 18.63 -11.10
C SER A 257 15.92 18.21 -11.42
N ILE A 258 15.74 17.32 -12.39
CA ILE A 258 14.43 16.78 -12.78
C ILE A 258 13.83 15.98 -11.62
N LEU A 259 14.58 15.05 -11.04
CA LEU A 259 14.11 14.23 -9.93
C LEU A 259 13.66 15.09 -8.75
N ASN A 260 14.42 16.10 -8.38
CA ASN A 260 14.08 17.02 -7.29
C ASN A 260 12.83 17.86 -7.60
N SER A 261 12.69 18.33 -8.84
CA SER A 261 11.51 19.08 -9.29
C SER A 261 10.23 18.24 -9.13
N VAL A 262 10.28 16.96 -9.53
CA VAL A 262 9.16 16.04 -9.39
C VAL A 262 8.91 15.68 -7.92
N SER A 263 9.98 15.43 -7.14
CA SER A 263 9.90 15.13 -5.70
C SER A 263 9.27 16.25 -4.89
N ALA A 264 9.42 17.51 -5.34
CA ALA A 264 8.76 18.66 -4.69
C ALA A 264 7.22 18.55 -4.67
N ASN A 265 6.62 17.80 -5.59
CA ASN A 265 5.18 17.53 -5.57
C ASN A 265 4.82 16.60 -4.40
N ILE A 266 5.61 15.54 -4.15
CA ILE A 266 5.41 14.65 -2.99
C ILE A 266 5.53 15.45 -1.70
N VAL A 267 6.60 16.25 -1.56
CA VAL A 267 6.78 17.13 -0.38
C VAL A 267 5.54 17.98 -0.13
N ARG A 268 5.03 18.62 -1.17
CA ARG A 268 3.84 19.52 -1.06
C ARG A 268 2.61 18.75 -0.61
N GLU A 269 2.39 17.54 -1.12
CA GLU A 269 1.23 16.75 -0.75
C GLU A 269 1.36 16.16 0.67
N VAL A 270 2.56 15.75 1.08
CA VAL A 270 2.84 15.35 2.47
C VAL A 270 2.61 16.53 3.41
N GLN A 271 3.16 17.72 3.08
CA GLN A 271 2.97 18.92 3.89
C GLN A 271 1.49 19.27 4.06
N LYS A 272 0.71 19.30 2.97
CA LYS A 272 -0.75 19.53 3.04
C LYS A 272 -1.45 18.51 3.92
N THR A 273 -1.01 17.25 3.89
CA THR A 273 -1.60 16.19 4.70
C THR A 273 -1.30 16.39 6.19
N VAL A 274 -0.08 16.77 6.52
CA VAL A 274 0.35 17.08 7.89
C VAL A 274 -0.34 18.35 8.41
N ASP A 275 -0.41 19.39 7.58
CA ASP A 275 -1.08 20.66 7.93
C ASP A 275 -2.59 20.45 8.18
N PHE A 276 -3.23 19.57 7.39
CA PHE A 276 -4.64 19.22 7.59
C PHE A 276 -4.87 18.46 8.91
N PHE A 277 -3.91 17.66 9.34
CA PHE A 277 -3.98 16.92 10.59
C PHE A 277 -3.86 17.84 11.85
N GLN A 278 -3.58 19.12 11.66
CA GLN A 278 -3.45 20.14 12.69
C GLN A 278 -2.49 19.81 13.85
N ALA A 279 -1.21 20.19 13.65
CA ALA A 279 -0.29 20.59 14.72
C ALA A 279 0.42 19.49 15.55
N VAL A 280 0.62 18.28 15.06
CA VAL A 280 1.60 17.41 15.69
C VAL A 280 2.82 17.33 14.77
N SER A 281 4.02 17.63 15.29
CA SER A 281 5.25 17.36 14.56
C SER A 281 5.40 15.86 14.33
N LEU A 282 5.76 15.47 13.12
CA LEU A 282 6.08 14.07 12.85
C LEU A 282 7.44 13.73 13.46
N ASP A 283 7.51 12.60 14.16
CA ASP A 283 8.77 12.05 14.66
C ASP A 283 9.60 11.45 13.51
N LYS A 284 8.91 10.88 12.49
CA LYS A 284 9.55 10.17 11.39
C LYS A 284 8.63 10.05 10.17
N LEU A 285 9.25 10.00 9.00
CA LEU A 285 8.64 9.49 7.77
C LEU A 285 9.15 8.07 7.50
N VAL A 286 8.26 7.14 7.18
CA VAL A 286 8.61 5.79 6.73
C VAL A 286 8.15 5.65 5.30
N ILE A 287 9.08 5.46 4.36
CA ILE A 287 8.78 5.43 2.92
C ILE A 287 8.86 4.02 2.36
N SER A 288 7.86 3.65 1.57
CA SER A 288 7.64 2.35 0.95
C SER A 288 7.30 2.51 -0.53
N GLY A 289 7.20 1.40 -1.24
CA GLY A 289 6.86 1.36 -2.66
C GLY A 289 8.07 1.38 -3.58
N GLY A 290 7.86 1.02 -4.84
CA GLY A 290 8.95 0.93 -5.81
C GLY A 290 9.63 2.27 -6.10
N SER A 291 8.85 3.35 -6.06
CA SER A 291 9.36 4.71 -6.31
C SER A 291 10.01 5.36 -5.09
N ALA A 292 9.89 4.77 -3.90
CA ALA A 292 10.67 5.19 -2.74
C ALA A 292 12.20 5.03 -2.95
N LYS A 293 12.59 4.12 -3.86
CA LYS A 293 13.99 3.86 -4.24
C LYS A 293 14.57 4.87 -5.23
N ILE A 294 13.83 5.89 -5.65
CA ILE A 294 14.34 6.96 -6.51
C ILE A 294 15.49 7.66 -5.80
N LYS A 295 16.63 7.77 -6.51
CA LYS A 295 17.88 8.31 -5.95
C LYS A 295 17.69 9.70 -5.33
N GLY A 296 17.99 9.81 -4.04
CA GLY A 296 17.93 11.06 -3.27
C GLY A 296 16.53 11.48 -2.81
N LEU A 297 15.47 10.69 -3.07
CA LEU A 297 14.12 11.03 -2.61
C LEU A 297 14.04 11.08 -1.08
N ASP A 298 14.63 10.13 -0.39
CA ASP A 298 14.69 10.06 1.07
C ASP A 298 15.37 11.29 1.69
N GLN A 299 16.53 11.67 1.16
CA GLN A 299 17.27 12.86 1.59
C GLN A 299 16.47 14.13 1.29
N PHE A 300 15.90 14.24 0.09
CA PHE A 300 15.11 15.40 -0.32
C PHE A 300 13.87 15.58 0.58
N LEU A 301 13.16 14.49 0.89
CA LEU A 301 12.03 14.53 1.82
C LEU A 301 12.48 14.95 3.23
N SER A 302 13.58 14.36 3.72
CA SER A 302 14.11 14.68 5.06
C SER A 302 14.49 16.15 5.18
N GLU A 303 15.21 16.70 4.20
CA GLU A 303 15.62 18.11 4.20
C GLU A 303 14.42 19.08 4.09
N LYS A 304 13.47 18.80 3.19
CA LYS A 304 12.34 19.70 2.94
C LYS A 304 11.28 19.70 4.04
N LEU A 305 11.09 18.54 4.68
CA LEU A 305 10.11 18.38 5.77
C LEU A 305 10.75 18.51 7.16
N ASN A 306 12.08 18.65 7.23
CA ASN A 306 12.85 18.68 8.48
C ASN A 306 12.47 17.51 9.42
N THR A 307 12.30 16.33 8.85
CA THR A 307 11.86 15.11 9.55
C THR A 307 12.72 13.93 9.11
N PRO A 308 13.20 13.08 10.03
CA PRO A 308 13.94 11.88 9.68
C PRO A 308 13.14 10.96 8.74
N VAL A 309 13.80 10.39 7.74
CA VAL A 309 13.20 9.45 6.78
C VAL A 309 13.84 8.09 6.93
N GLU A 310 13.03 7.04 7.01
CA GLU A 310 13.46 5.64 7.01
C GLU A 310 12.82 4.87 5.85
N MET A 311 13.62 4.05 5.18
CA MET A 311 13.11 3.12 4.18
C MET A 311 12.43 1.93 4.87
N PHE A 312 11.18 1.65 4.50
CA PHE A 312 10.40 0.58 5.08
C PHE A 312 10.97 -0.81 4.76
N ASN A 313 11.20 -1.62 5.78
CA ASN A 313 11.53 -3.03 5.62
C ASN A 313 10.44 -3.94 6.20
N PRO A 314 9.53 -4.48 5.38
CA PRO A 314 8.44 -5.35 5.83
C PRO A 314 8.89 -6.76 6.26
N PHE A 315 10.19 -7.05 6.20
CA PHE A 315 10.78 -8.32 6.63
C PHE A 315 11.58 -8.21 7.94
N ARG A 316 11.60 -7.02 8.58
CA ARG A 316 12.40 -6.75 9.79
C ARG A 316 12.12 -7.74 10.91
N ASN A 317 10.87 -8.16 11.08
CA ASN A 317 10.41 -9.09 12.11
C ASN A 317 9.82 -10.40 11.53
N ILE A 318 10.15 -10.71 10.27
CA ILE A 318 9.75 -11.95 9.59
C ILE A 318 11.00 -12.80 9.38
N SER A 319 10.96 -14.05 9.85
CA SER A 319 12.06 -14.98 9.64
C SER A 319 12.07 -15.49 8.20
N TYR A 320 13.25 -15.84 7.70
CA TYR A 320 13.42 -16.48 6.38
C TYR A 320 14.64 -17.40 6.36
N SER A 321 14.70 -18.28 5.38
CA SER A 321 15.84 -19.16 5.16
C SER A 321 16.87 -18.48 4.25
N SER A 322 18.08 -18.20 4.74
CA SER A 322 19.16 -17.63 3.92
C SER A 322 19.67 -18.56 2.81
N ARG A 323 19.21 -19.82 2.78
CA ARG A 323 19.46 -20.76 1.67
C ARG A 323 18.49 -20.57 0.50
N GLU A 324 17.32 -20.00 0.77
CA GLU A 324 16.24 -19.78 -0.19
C GLU A 324 16.15 -18.32 -0.63
N PHE A 325 16.48 -17.40 0.26
CA PHE A 325 16.44 -15.95 0.02
C PHE A 325 17.78 -15.31 0.37
N ASP A 326 18.37 -14.66 -0.61
CA ASP A 326 19.56 -13.84 -0.40
C ASP A 326 19.21 -12.62 0.46
N PRO A 327 19.87 -12.40 1.62
CA PRO A 327 19.62 -11.26 2.49
C PRO A 327 19.80 -9.90 1.80
N ASP A 328 20.79 -9.76 0.93
CA ASP A 328 21.07 -8.50 0.22
C ASP A 328 19.96 -8.20 -0.78
N TYR A 329 19.51 -9.23 -1.51
CA TYR A 329 18.34 -9.09 -2.40
C TYR A 329 17.07 -8.74 -1.62
N LEU A 330 16.79 -9.39 -0.48
CA LEU A 330 15.63 -9.06 0.33
C LEU A 330 15.67 -7.62 0.84
N ASN A 331 16.82 -7.16 1.31
CA ASN A 331 16.98 -5.77 1.74
C ASN A 331 16.77 -4.79 0.59
N GLU A 332 17.27 -5.12 -0.61
CA GLU A 332 17.11 -4.28 -1.79
C GLU A 332 15.65 -4.14 -2.21
N VAL A 333 14.89 -5.23 -2.20
CA VAL A 333 13.49 -5.24 -2.67
C VAL A 333 12.47 -4.95 -1.56
N ALA A 334 12.90 -4.94 -0.30
CA ALA A 334 12.04 -4.80 0.87
C ALA A 334 10.99 -3.68 0.74
N PRO A 335 11.31 -2.44 0.37
CA PRO A 335 10.32 -1.36 0.30
C PRO A 335 9.21 -1.63 -0.72
N ILE A 336 9.49 -2.46 -1.74
CA ILE A 336 8.54 -2.75 -2.81
C ILE A 336 7.42 -3.70 -2.34
N PHE A 337 7.69 -4.52 -1.32
CA PHE A 337 6.81 -5.60 -0.88
C PHE A 337 5.91 -5.26 0.32
N GLY A 338 5.91 -4.02 0.79
CA GLY A 338 5.16 -3.61 1.98
C GLY A 338 3.68 -4.02 1.95
N VAL A 339 2.97 -3.69 0.87
CA VAL A 339 1.55 -4.04 0.68
C VAL A 339 1.38 -5.56 0.58
N ALA A 340 2.19 -6.25 -0.23
CA ALA A 340 2.08 -7.70 -0.41
C ALA A 340 2.33 -8.49 0.89
N VAL A 341 3.25 -8.03 1.75
CA VAL A 341 3.47 -8.59 3.09
C VAL A 341 2.25 -8.37 3.96
N GLY A 342 1.71 -7.15 4.00
CA GLY A 342 0.51 -6.85 4.78
C GLY A 342 -0.70 -7.68 4.36
N LEU A 343 -0.86 -7.93 3.07
CA LEU A 343 -1.90 -8.82 2.54
C LEU A 343 -1.68 -10.28 2.96
N ALA A 344 -0.43 -10.74 2.98
CA ALA A 344 -0.09 -12.09 3.42
C ALA A 344 -0.32 -12.32 4.94
N LEU A 345 -0.42 -11.25 5.72
CA LEU A 345 -0.75 -11.28 7.15
C LEU A 345 -2.26 -11.38 7.42
N ARG A 346 -3.11 -11.21 6.38
CA ARG A 346 -4.57 -11.31 6.55
C ARG A 346 -4.99 -12.74 6.83
N GLU A 347 -5.96 -12.89 7.70
CA GLU A 347 -6.61 -14.16 8.03
C GLU A 347 -8.08 -14.11 7.59
N VAL A 348 -8.59 -15.25 7.12
CA VAL A 348 -10.03 -15.37 6.89
C VAL A 348 -10.67 -15.67 8.24
N VAL A 349 -11.40 -14.72 8.76
CA VAL A 349 -12.29 -14.96 9.91
C VAL A 349 -13.47 -15.78 9.39
N PRO A 350 -13.77 -16.94 10.00
CA PRO A 350 -14.86 -17.83 9.55
C PRO A 350 -16.22 -17.19 9.65
#